data_6396f29d82668fab38f13b61ba81a5b8
#
_entry.id   6396f29d82668fab38f13b61ba81a5b8
#
_cell.length_a   1.000
_cell.length_b   1.000
_cell.length_c   1.000
_cell.angle_alpha   90.00
_cell.angle_beta   90.00
_cell.angle_gamma   90.00
#
_symmetry.space_group_name_H-M   'P 1'
#
loop_
_entity.id
_entity.type
_entity.pdbx_description
1 polymer ?
#
loop_
_entity_poly.entity_id
_entity_poly.type
_entity_poly.pdbx_seq_one_letter_code
_entity_poly.pdbx_strand_id
1 'polypeptide(L)'
;MQCSGPLPEISALDRVEIVVESWRWDFAHERAKDIAFHFAARRRKRPALWNGRVLLAHRLAVENGVLCGASFETDYANFLAWRDWGCPDTGVYNVFAAAALQAADGAFLVGRMAPFTSIARQWLFPCGTPDPKDVSAGMLDLAGSARRELFEETGLDIGALQADAGWTLVRDNSFVALLKRVTANQSAEDLHARIARYLASEAQPEFSEIRILRGIADIDADMPRFLRMYLAAAWAGAGGALS
;
A
#
# COMPACT_ATOMS: atom_id res chain seq x y z
N MET A 1 9.44 -22.98 3.76
CA MET A 1 8.54 -22.94 4.93
C MET A 1 7.11 -22.98 4.40
N GLN A 2 6.32 -23.98 4.75
CA GLN A 2 4.92 -24.06 4.33
C GLN A 2 4.07 -23.45 5.44
N CYS A 3 3.65 -22.21 5.27
CA CYS A 3 2.69 -21.59 6.15
C CYS A 3 1.28 -22.00 5.73
N SER A 4 0.44 -22.41 6.67
CA SER A 4 -0.91 -22.93 6.43
C SER A 4 -2.01 -22.20 7.25
N GLY A 5 -1.65 -21.16 7.98
CA GLY A 5 -2.59 -20.39 8.79
C GLY A 5 -3.58 -19.55 7.94
N PRO A 6 -4.74 -19.20 8.48
CA PRO A 6 -5.70 -18.33 7.79
C PRO A 6 -5.13 -16.91 7.62
N LEU A 7 -5.58 -16.21 6.58
CA LEU A 7 -5.26 -14.80 6.37
C LEU A 7 -6.34 -13.93 7.05
N PRO A 8 -6.07 -13.28 8.19
CA PRO A 8 -7.05 -12.50 8.94
C PRO A 8 -7.44 -11.21 8.20
N GLU A 9 -8.55 -10.57 8.58
CA GLU A 9 -8.91 -9.24 8.07
C GLU A 9 -8.03 -8.13 8.65
N ILE A 10 -7.69 -8.22 9.94
CA ILE A 10 -6.74 -7.32 10.61
C ILE A 10 -5.94 -8.10 11.62
N SER A 11 -4.64 -7.86 11.69
CA SER A 11 -3.74 -8.51 12.64
C SER A 11 -2.45 -7.72 12.83
N ALA A 12 -1.91 -7.75 14.03
CA ALA A 12 -0.53 -7.35 14.27
C ALA A 12 0.42 -8.46 13.77
N LEU A 13 1.52 -8.06 13.18
CA LEU A 13 2.57 -8.95 12.69
C LEU A 13 3.93 -8.49 13.22
N ASP A 14 4.77 -9.46 13.58
CA ASP A 14 6.16 -9.21 13.94
C ASP A 14 7.04 -8.99 12.69
N ARG A 15 6.79 -9.80 11.63
CA ARG A 15 7.58 -9.75 10.39
C ARG A 15 6.83 -10.28 9.18
N VAL A 16 7.44 -10.05 8.01
CA VAL A 16 6.93 -10.45 6.70
C VAL A 16 8.01 -11.24 5.98
N GLU A 17 7.65 -12.43 5.46
CA GLU A 17 8.55 -13.35 4.76
C GLU A 17 7.86 -13.84 3.48
N ILE A 18 7.98 -13.07 2.40
CA ILE A 18 7.39 -13.40 1.10
C ILE A 18 8.53 -13.62 0.10
N VAL A 19 8.67 -14.85 -0.40
CA VAL A 19 9.64 -15.17 -1.45
C VAL A 19 9.15 -14.66 -2.80
N VAL A 20 10.08 -14.34 -3.70
CA VAL A 20 9.75 -14.04 -5.09
C VAL A 20 10.12 -15.25 -5.93
N GLU A 21 9.13 -15.82 -6.62
CA GLU A 21 9.33 -17.03 -7.41
C GLU A 21 8.69 -16.91 -8.80
N SER A 22 9.14 -17.72 -9.73
CA SER A 22 8.49 -17.80 -11.04
C SER A 22 7.17 -18.56 -10.90
N TRP A 23 6.08 -17.92 -11.28
CA TRP A 23 4.76 -18.53 -11.27
C TRP A 23 3.95 -18.12 -12.50
N ARG A 24 3.27 -19.09 -13.13
CA ARG A 24 2.42 -18.83 -14.28
C ARG A 24 1.03 -18.42 -13.81
N TRP A 25 0.65 -17.20 -14.13
CA TRP A 25 -0.69 -16.72 -13.86
C TRP A 25 -1.63 -17.04 -15.02
N ASP A 26 -2.47 -18.07 -14.85
CA ASP A 26 -3.37 -18.54 -15.92
C ASP A 26 -4.37 -17.46 -16.34
N PHE A 27 -4.91 -16.66 -15.43
CA PHE A 27 -5.74 -15.50 -15.75
C PHE A 27 -5.08 -14.57 -16.79
N ALA A 28 -3.82 -14.22 -16.57
CA ALA A 28 -3.11 -13.32 -17.48
C ALA A 28 -2.85 -13.99 -18.83
N HIS A 29 -2.58 -15.30 -18.85
CA HIS A 29 -2.33 -16.05 -20.06
C HIS A 29 -3.60 -16.23 -20.90
N GLU A 30 -4.68 -16.69 -20.29
CA GLU A 30 -5.95 -16.99 -20.96
C GLU A 30 -6.68 -15.73 -21.44
N ARG A 31 -6.53 -14.63 -20.71
CA ARG A 31 -7.20 -13.35 -21.01
C ARG A 31 -6.30 -12.32 -21.69
N ALA A 32 -5.15 -12.73 -22.23
CA ALA A 32 -4.12 -11.82 -22.76
C ALA A 32 -4.68 -10.81 -23.79
N LYS A 33 -5.57 -11.25 -24.69
CA LYS A 33 -6.20 -10.37 -25.71
C LYS A 33 -7.14 -9.34 -25.08
N ASP A 34 -7.95 -9.74 -24.13
CA ASP A 34 -8.90 -8.88 -23.43
C ASP A 34 -8.15 -7.86 -22.57
N ILE A 35 -7.08 -8.29 -21.90
CA ILE A 35 -6.17 -7.44 -21.10
C ILE A 35 -5.53 -6.38 -21.97
N ALA A 36 -4.98 -6.77 -23.13
CA ALA A 36 -4.36 -5.81 -24.06
C ALA A 36 -5.37 -4.77 -24.54
N PHE A 37 -6.59 -5.18 -24.88
CA PHE A 37 -7.66 -4.26 -25.28
C PHE A 37 -8.06 -3.33 -24.13
N HIS A 38 -8.25 -3.87 -22.92
CA HIS A 38 -8.55 -3.09 -21.72
C HIS A 38 -7.47 -2.05 -21.43
N PHE A 39 -6.20 -2.47 -21.43
CA PHE A 39 -5.07 -1.57 -21.19
C PHE A 39 -4.98 -0.46 -22.23
N ALA A 40 -5.18 -0.77 -23.52
CA ALA A 40 -5.22 0.23 -24.59
C ALA A 40 -6.37 1.24 -24.37
N ALA A 41 -7.54 0.79 -23.90
CA ALA A 41 -8.66 1.66 -23.58
C ALA A 41 -8.35 2.59 -22.39
N ARG A 42 -7.66 2.07 -21.35
CA ARG A 42 -7.22 2.88 -20.20
C ARG A 42 -6.16 3.91 -20.60
N ARG A 43 -5.19 3.54 -21.45
CA ARG A 43 -4.16 4.46 -21.97
C ARG A 43 -4.74 5.58 -22.80
N ARG A 44 -5.79 5.35 -23.61
CA ARG A 44 -6.45 6.45 -24.33
C ARG A 44 -7.00 7.55 -23.40
N LYS A 45 -7.46 7.16 -22.20
CA LYS A 45 -7.95 8.11 -21.19
C LYS A 45 -6.84 8.71 -20.33
N ARG A 46 -5.70 8.00 -20.21
CA ARG A 46 -4.53 8.37 -19.39
C ARG A 46 -3.26 8.02 -20.17
N PRO A 47 -2.78 8.90 -21.07
CA PRO A 47 -1.62 8.61 -21.95
C PRO A 47 -0.32 8.31 -21.20
N ALA A 48 -0.15 8.87 -20.00
CA ALA A 48 1.01 8.62 -19.13
C ALA A 48 1.02 7.22 -18.49
N LEU A 49 -0.05 6.44 -18.63
CA LEU A 49 -0.11 5.10 -18.05
C LEU A 49 0.93 4.19 -18.70
N TRP A 50 1.87 3.71 -17.90
CA TRP A 50 2.98 2.87 -18.32
C TRP A 50 2.73 1.40 -17.94
N ASN A 51 3.14 0.46 -18.81
CA ASN A 51 3.05 -0.97 -18.55
C ASN A 51 4.36 -1.48 -17.97
N GLY A 52 4.63 -1.16 -16.71
CA GLY A 52 5.78 -1.69 -15.99
C GLY A 52 5.55 -3.09 -15.44
N ARG A 53 6.54 -3.58 -14.68
CA ARG A 53 6.44 -4.83 -13.95
C ARG A 53 6.00 -4.55 -12.52
N VAL A 54 5.15 -5.42 -11.97
CA VAL A 54 4.68 -5.38 -10.57
C VAL A 54 4.75 -6.78 -9.96
N LEU A 55 4.73 -6.84 -8.65
CA LEU A 55 4.73 -8.07 -7.87
C LEU A 55 3.36 -8.29 -7.22
N LEU A 56 2.75 -9.44 -7.49
CA LEU A 56 1.54 -9.91 -6.84
C LEU A 56 1.84 -11.19 -6.07
N ALA A 57 1.07 -11.51 -5.04
CA ALA A 57 1.22 -12.76 -4.31
C ALA A 57 0.18 -13.79 -4.76
N HIS A 58 0.57 -15.06 -4.81
CA HIS A 58 -0.32 -16.18 -5.14
C HIS A 58 -0.48 -17.18 -3.98
N ARG A 59 0.18 -16.92 -2.88
CA ARG A 59 0.12 -17.71 -1.65
C ARG A 59 0.43 -16.82 -0.46
N LEU A 60 -0.47 -16.74 0.50
CA LEU A 60 -0.29 -15.99 1.73
C LEU A 60 -0.91 -16.73 2.91
N ALA A 61 -0.23 -16.70 4.04
CA ALA A 61 -0.74 -17.18 5.31
C ALA A 61 -0.12 -16.41 6.48
N VAL A 62 -0.81 -16.32 7.60
CA VAL A 62 -0.28 -15.77 8.84
C VAL A 62 -0.10 -16.90 9.84
N GLU A 63 1.11 -17.04 10.38
CA GLU A 63 1.45 -18.04 11.37
C GLU A 63 2.41 -17.44 12.41
N ASN A 64 2.06 -17.55 13.69
CA ASN A 64 2.89 -17.06 14.80
C ASN A 64 3.40 -15.62 14.64
N GLY A 65 2.53 -14.69 14.22
CA GLY A 65 2.89 -13.28 14.00
C GLY A 65 3.69 -13.01 12.72
N VAL A 66 3.88 -14.02 11.86
CA VAL A 66 4.61 -13.88 10.59
C VAL A 66 3.64 -13.99 9.41
N LEU A 67 3.65 -13.00 8.53
CA LEU A 67 3.05 -13.15 7.20
C LEU A 67 4.06 -13.83 6.30
N CYS A 68 3.74 -15.01 5.84
CA CYS A 68 4.57 -15.75 4.90
C CYS A 68 3.83 -16.06 3.62
N GLY A 69 4.58 -16.18 2.52
CA GLY A 69 3.98 -16.42 1.23
C GLY A 69 4.95 -16.45 0.07
N ALA A 70 4.36 -16.39 -1.13
CA ALA A 70 5.10 -16.30 -2.38
C ALA A 70 4.46 -15.26 -3.30
N SER A 71 5.30 -14.44 -3.91
CA SER A 71 4.96 -13.47 -4.92
C SER A 71 5.58 -13.83 -6.27
N PHE A 72 5.03 -13.25 -7.30
CA PHE A 72 5.47 -13.41 -8.69
C PHE A 72 5.42 -12.10 -9.44
N GLU A 73 6.23 -11.99 -10.45
CA GLU A 73 6.30 -10.81 -11.31
C GLU A 73 5.30 -10.91 -12.47
N THR A 74 4.57 -9.82 -12.71
CA THR A 74 3.62 -9.72 -13.84
C THR A 74 3.62 -8.32 -14.44
N ASP A 75 3.00 -8.16 -15.63
CA ASP A 75 2.83 -6.85 -16.24
C ASP A 75 1.76 -6.04 -15.48
N TYR A 76 1.97 -4.73 -15.35
CA TYR A 76 0.99 -3.83 -14.76
C TYR A 76 -0.37 -3.89 -15.48
N ALA A 77 -0.39 -4.12 -16.79
CA ALA A 77 -1.62 -4.33 -17.56
C ALA A 77 -2.46 -5.51 -17.04
N ASN A 78 -1.80 -6.60 -16.62
CA ASN A 78 -2.47 -7.79 -16.06
C ASN A 78 -3.10 -7.45 -14.70
N PHE A 79 -2.33 -6.80 -13.83
CA PHE A 79 -2.81 -6.31 -12.53
C PHE A 79 -3.97 -5.34 -12.69
N LEU A 80 -3.85 -4.35 -13.58
CA LEU A 80 -4.88 -3.35 -13.82
C LEU A 80 -6.19 -3.97 -14.29
N ALA A 81 -6.13 -4.90 -15.24
CA ALA A 81 -7.30 -5.60 -15.75
C ALA A 81 -7.94 -6.48 -14.65
N TRP A 82 -7.14 -7.27 -13.94
CA TRP A 82 -7.61 -8.09 -12.82
C TRP A 82 -8.33 -7.24 -11.76
N ARG A 83 -7.74 -6.12 -11.35
CA ARG A 83 -8.35 -5.19 -10.39
C ARG A 83 -9.65 -4.59 -10.92
N ASP A 84 -9.62 -4.03 -12.14
CA ASP A 84 -10.76 -3.33 -12.74
C ASP A 84 -11.93 -4.28 -13.05
N TRP A 85 -11.67 -5.59 -13.17
CA TRP A 85 -12.70 -6.64 -13.37
C TRP A 85 -13.16 -7.29 -12.05
N GLY A 86 -12.81 -6.71 -10.91
CA GLY A 86 -13.29 -7.16 -9.60
C GLY A 86 -12.52 -8.33 -9.02
N CYS A 87 -11.25 -8.49 -9.38
CA CYS A 87 -10.35 -9.53 -8.85
C CYS A 87 -10.90 -10.96 -9.06
N PRO A 88 -11.19 -11.38 -10.31
CA PRO A 88 -11.86 -12.65 -10.59
C PRO A 88 -11.06 -13.89 -10.18
N ASP A 89 -9.74 -13.78 -10.13
CA ASP A 89 -8.86 -14.80 -9.54
C ASP A 89 -8.65 -14.47 -8.07
N THR A 90 -9.36 -15.18 -7.19
CA THR A 90 -9.31 -14.98 -5.73
C THR A 90 -8.09 -15.61 -5.06
N GLY A 91 -7.31 -16.40 -5.79
CA GLY A 91 -6.03 -16.96 -5.34
C GLY A 91 -4.86 -15.99 -5.47
N VAL A 92 -5.08 -14.80 -6.06
CA VAL A 92 -4.06 -13.77 -6.23
C VAL A 92 -4.36 -12.57 -5.35
N TYR A 93 -3.30 -11.98 -4.80
CA TYR A 93 -3.38 -10.85 -3.85
C TYR A 93 -2.45 -9.72 -4.30
N ASN A 94 -2.92 -8.49 -4.20
CA ASN A 94 -2.05 -7.32 -4.20
C ASN A 94 -1.60 -7.06 -2.76
N VAL A 95 -0.36 -7.46 -2.43
CA VAL A 95 0.27 -7.18 -1.14
C VAL A 95 1.14 -5.94 -1.31
N PHE A 96 0.89 -4.93 -0.50
CA PHE A 96 1.63 -3.68 -0.59
C PHE A 96 1.89 -3.11 0.81
N ALA A 97 2.96 -2.33 0.93
CA ALA A 97 3.29 -1.63 2.14
C ALA A 97 2.77 -0.19 2.11
N ALA A 98 2.34 0.31 3.26
CA ALA A 98 1.95 1.70 3.47
C ALA A 98 2.62 2.27 4.72
N ALA A 99 3.15 3.49 4.61
CA ALA A 99 3.70 4.22 5.75
C ALA A 99 2.58 5.00 6.46
N ALA A 100 2.06 4.46 7.57
CA ALA A 100 1.04 5.14 8.37
C ALA A 100 1.68 6.30 9.15
N LEU A 101 1.75 7.46 8.48
CA LEU A 101 2.43 8.65 8.99
C LEU A 101 1.64 9.29 10.12
N GLN A 102 2.24 9.35 11.30
CA GLN A 102 1.68 9.94 12.50
C GLN A 102 2.55 11.10 13.00
N ALA A 103 1.94 12.20 13.38
CA ALA A 103 2.59 13.34 14.01
C ALA A 103 2.78 13.13 15.52
N ALA A 104 3.62 13.95 16.17
CA ALA A 104 3.90 13.88 17.61
C ALA A 104 2.65 14.08 18.48
N ASP A 105 1.64 14.80 17.99
CA ASP A 105 0.35 15.02 18.64
C ASP A 105 -0.68 13.90 18.41
N GLY A 106 -0.26 12.80 17.78
CA GLY A 106 -1.08 11.62 17.52
C GLY A 106 -1.96 11.67 16.28
N ALA A 107 -2.01 12.81 15.56
CA ALA A 107 -2.76 12.92 14.31
C ALA A 107 -2.10 12.12 13.19
N PHE A 108 -2.91 11.54 12.29
CA PHE A 108 -2.40 10.92 11.06
C PHE A 108 -2.44 11.91 9.89
N LEU A 109 -1.51 11.75 8.95
CA LEU A 109 -1.49 12.51 7.71
C LEU A 109 -1.67 11.57 6.51
N VAL A 110 -2.60 11.94 5.62
CA VAL A 110 -2.89 11.21 4.38
C VAL A 110 -2.77 12.14 3.19
N GLY A 111 -2.38 11.59 2.04
CA GLY A 111 -2.31 12.31 0.77
C GLY A 111 -3.50 12.00 -0.12
N ARG A 112 -3.95 12.96 -0.90
CA ARG A 112 -4.98 12.77 -1.93
C ARG A 112 -4.32 12.46 -3.26
N MET A 113 -4.59 11.30 -3.81
CA MET A 113 -4.02 10.87 -5.09
C MET A 113 -4.37 11.83 -6.22
N ALA A 114 -3.36 12.24 -6.98
CA ALA A 114 -3.49 13.16 -8.10
C ALA A 114 -4.40 12.61 -9.22
N PRO A 115 -5.04 13.47 -10.03
CA PRO A 115 -6.01 13.03 -11.05
C PRO A 115 -5.44 12.11 -12.14
N PHE A 116 -4.13 12.12 -12.35
CA PHE A 116 -3.47 11.29 -13.36
C PHE A 116 -3.15 9.86 -12.88
N THR A 117 -3.20 9.59 -11.58
CA THR A 117 -2.93 8.26 -11.01
C THR A 117 -4.07 7.27 -11.27
N SER A 118 -3.79 5.97 -11.14
CA SER A 118 -4.79 4.91 -11.39
C SER A 118 -5.91 4.87 -10.34
N ILE A 119 -5.68 5.45 -9.15
CA ILE A 119 -6.60 5.53 -8.01
C ILE A 119 -6.89 6.99 -7.64
N ALA A 120 -7.04 7.83 -8.66
CA ALA A 120 -7.25 9.27 -8.53
C ALA A 120 -8.29 9.66 -7.48
N ARG A 121 -7.97 10.73 -6.72
CA ARG A 121 -8.81 11.36 -5.70
C ARG A 121 -9.04 10.57 -4.42
N GLN A 122 -8.54 9.35 -4.29
CA GLN A 122 -8.59 8.64 -3.02
C GLN A 122 -7.59 9.23 -2.02
N TRP A 123 -7.96 9.21 -0.74
CA TRP A 123 -7.06 9.50 0.36
C TRP A 123 -6.30 8.25 0.77
N LEU A 124 -4.97 8.34 0.87
CA LEU A 124 -4.10 7.21 1.21
C LEU A 124 -2.95 7.65 2.11
N PHE A 125 -2.42 6.72 2.88
CA PHE A 125 -1.04 6.82 3.34
C PHE A 125 -0.09 6.62 2.15
N PRO A 126 1.16 7.11 2.23
CA PRO A 126 2.18 6.78 1.24
C PRO A 126 2.28 5.28 1.03
N CYS A 127 2.04 4.82 -0.22
CA CYS A 127 2.01 3.39 -0.55
C CYS A 127 2.00 3.14 -2.05
N GLY A 128 2.55 2.00 -2.46
CA GLY A 128 2.53 1.55 -3.85
C GLY A 128 2.51 0.03 -3.98
N THR A 129 2.04 -0.45 -5.12
CA THR A 129 2.17 -1.86 -5.47
C THR A 129 3.65 -2.16 -5.73
N PRO A 130 4.25 -3.16 -5.06
CA PRO A 130 5.66 -3.47 -5.21
C PRO A 130 6.07 -3.76 -6.66
N ASP A 131 7.27 -3.35 -7.01
CA ASP A 131 7.90 -3.60 -8.30
C ASP A 131 9.21 -4.39 -8.14
N PRO A 132 9.91 -4.79 -9.23
CA PRO A 132 11.16 -5.54 -9.13
C PRO A 132 12.28 -4.86 -8.32
N LYS A 133 12.22 -3.54 -8.09
CA LYS A 133 13.19 -2.84 -7.24
C LYS A 133 12.98 -3.15 -5.76
N ASP A 134 11.78 -3.61 -5.38
CA ASP A 134 11.44 -4.02 -4.03
C ASP A 134 11.81 -5.49 -3.75
N VAL A 135 12.73 -6.08 -4.54
CA VAL A 135 13.23 -7.45 -4.34
C VAL A 135 14.66 -7.42 -3.83
N SER A 136 14.91 -8.05 -2.70
CA SER A 136 16.23 -8.20 -2.10
C SER A 136 16.49 -9.65 -1.72
N ALA A 137 17.58 -10.23 -2.21
CA ALA A 137 17.97 -11.64 -1.96
C ALA A 137 16.83 -12.65 -2.24
N GLY A 138 16.01 -12.42 -3.28
CA GLY A 138 14.89 -13.29 -3.63
C GLY A 138 13.66 -13.16 -2.74
N MET A 139 13.64 -12.17 -1.86
CA MET A 139 12.52 -11.83 -0.96
C MET A 139 11.91 -10.49 -1.34
N LEU A 140 10.62 -10.33 -1.11
CA LEU A 140 9.93 -9.06 -1.26
C LEU A 140 10.26 -8.14 -0.07
N ASP A 141 10.95 -7.03 -0.34
CA ASP A 141 11.32 -6.01 0.66
C ASP A 141 10.24 -4.95 0.82
N LEU A 142 9.20 -5.28 1.56
CA LEU A 142 8.11 -4.34 1.84
C LEU A 142 8.51 -3.18 2.77
N ALA A 143 9.59 -3.35 3.56
CA ALA A 143 10.10 -2.26 4.37
C ALA A 143 10.84 -1.23 3.50
N GLY A 144 11.62 -1.68 2.54
CA GLY A 144 12.23 -0.83 1.52
C GLY A 144 11.19 -0.14 0.66
N SER A 145 10.14 -0.87 0.24
CA SER A 145 9.01 -0.30 -0.50
C SER A 145 8.33 0.84 0.28
N ALA A 146 7.93 0.61 1.54
CA ALA A 146 7.32 1.65 2.39
C ALA A 146 8.21 2.88 2.55
N ARG A 147 9.54 2.68 2.69
CA ARG A 147 10.52 3.76 2.78
C ARG A 147 10.57 4.59 1.51
N ARG A 148 10.63 3.91 0.37
CA ARG A 148 10.68 4.54 -0.95
C ARG A 148 9.43 5.36 -1.22
N GLU A 149 8.24 4.78 -1.04
CA GLU A 149 6.96 5.46 -1.24
C GLU A 149 6.80 6.67 -0.32
N LEU A 150 7.17 6.53 0.97
CA LEU A 150 7.15 7.65 1.91
C LEU A 150 8.01 8.82 1.41
N PHE A 151 9.22 8.52 0.92
CA PHE A 151 10.11 9.56 0.42
C PHE A 151 9.59 10.18 -0.90
N GLU A 152 9.20 9.35 -1.87
CA GLU A 152 8.72 9.79 -3.19
C GLU A 152 7.45 10.64 -3.08
N GLU A 153 6.53 10.28 -2.18
CA GLU A 153 5.24 10.95 -2.05
C GLU A 153 5.22 12.11 -1.04
N THR A 154 6.20 12.20 -0.12
CA THR A 154 6.19 13.23 0.95
C THR A 154 7.52 13.96 1.17
N GLY A 155 8.61 13.49 0.58
CA GLY A 155 9.96 14.01 0.86
C GLY A 155 10.49 13.68 2.26
N LEU A 156 9.85 12.74 2.99
CA LEU A 156 10.26 12.35 4.33
C LEU A 156 11.15 11.11 4.29
N ASP A 157 12.31 11.19 4.92
CA ASP A 157 13.16 10.02 5.12
C ASP A 157 12.69 9.24 6.36
N ILE A 158 12.33 7.98 6.18
CA ILE A 158 11.89 7.10 7.28
C ILE A 158 12.97 6.94 8.36
N GLY A 159 14.26 7.06 7.99
CA GLY A 159 15.38 7.03 8.95
C GLY A 159 15.38 8.19 9.94
N ALA A 160 14.69 9.29 9.64
CA ALA A 160 14.51 10.44 10.53
C ALA A 160 13.22 10.34 11.38
N LEU A 161 12.46 9.26 11.26
CA LEU A 161 11.20 9.00 11.94
C LEU A 161 11.33 7.80 12.87
N GLN A 162 10.45 7.72 13.85
CA GLN A 162 10.33 6.54 14.72
C GLN A 162 9.38 5.53 14.06
N ALA A 163 9.90 4.42 13.54
CA ALA A 163 9.10 3.36 12.98
C ALA A 163 8.82 2.26 14.01
N ASP A 164 7.57 1.76 14.04
CA ASP A 164 7.22 0.59 14.84
C ASP A 164 8.02 -0.64 14.38
N ALA A 165 8.35 -1.55 15.29
CA ALA A 165 9.08 -2.78 14.96
C ALA A 165 8.24 -3.71 14.06
N GLY A 166 6.98 -3.92 14.40
CA GLY A 166 6.03 -4.78 13.68
C GLY A 166 5.27 -4.07 12.57
N TRP A 167 4.21 -4.73 12.12
CA TRP A 167 3.29 -4.27 11.10
C TRP A 167 1.85 -4.46 11.54
N THR A 168 0.94 -3.70 10.95
CA THR A 168 -0.49 -4.03 10.99
C THR A 168 -0.91 -4.51 9.60
N LEU A 169 -1.32 -5.76 9.50
CA LEU A 169 -1.97 -6.29 8.30
C LEU A 169 -3.43 -5.85 8.29
N VAL A 170 -3.90 -5.34 7.17
CA VAL A 170 -5.32 -5.13 6.88
C VAL A 170 -5.65 -5.72 5.53
N ARG A 171 -6.54 -6.71 5.51
CA ARG A 171 -7.02 -7.36 4.30
C ARG A 171 -8.39 -6.84 3.90
N ASP A 172 -8.50 -6.43 2.66
CA ASP A 172 -9.76 -6.11 1.99
C ASP A 172 -9.87 -6.98 0.73
N ASN A 173 -10.52 -8.13 0.87
CA ASN A 173 -10.59 -9.16 -0.18
C ASN A 173 -9.21 -9.59 -0.67
N SER A 174 -8.88 -9.30 -1.93
CA SER A 174 -7.59 -9.60 -2.56
C SER A 174 -6.53 -8.51 -2.35
N PHE A 175 -6.84 -7.44 -1.62
CA PHE A 175 -5.88 -6.39 -1.25
C PHE A 175 -5.40 -6.61 0.18
N VAL A 176 -4.09 -6.70 0.35
CA VAL A 176 -3.44 -6.90 1.66
C VAL A 176 -2.49 -5.75 1.90
N ALA A 177 -2.95 -4.80 2.69
CA ALA A 177 -2.15 -3.65 3.11
C ALA A 177 -1.33 -4.02 4.35
N LEU A 178 -0.03 -3.77 4.31
CA LEU A 178 0.88 -3.88 5.45
C LEU A 178 1.27 -2.49 5.89
N LEU A 179 0.68 -2.03 6.99
CA LEU A 179 0.88 -0.69 7.49
C LEU A 179 2.02 -0.66 8.51
N LYS A 180 3.05 0.10 8.20
CA LYS A 180 4.15 0.45 9.08
C LYS A 180 3.85 1.81 9.69
N ARG A 181 3.52 1.87 10.99
CA ARG A 181 3.37 3.16 11.65
C ARG A 181 4.73 3.82 11.79
N VAL A 182 4.80 5.06 11.35
CA VAL A 182 5.99 5.92 11.43
C VAL A 182 5.61 7.24 12.09
N THR A 183 6.26 7.58 13.19
CA THR A 183 5.94 8.75 13.99
C THR A 183 6.99 9.82 13.82
N ALA A 184 6.57 11.03 13.44
CA ALA A 184 7.40 12.21 13.40
C ALA A 184 7.46 12.91 14.78
N ASN A 185 8.54 13.61 15.05
CA ASN A 185 8.68 14.43 16.26
C ASN A 185 8.10 15.85 16.09
N GLN A 186 7.42 16.13 14.99
CA GLN A 186 6.81 17.41 14.64
C GLN A 186 5.29 17.37 14.90
N SER A 187 4.69 18.55 15.14
CA SER A 187 3.23 18.67 15.16
C SER A 187 2.62 18.32 13.80
N ALA A 188 1.32 18.00 13.77
CA ALA A 188 0.64 17.70 12.52
C ALA A 188 0.67 18.89 11.55
N GLU A 189 0.57 20.12 12.04
CA GLU A 189 0.60 21.35 11.26
C GLU A 189 1.99 21.58 10.63
N ASP A 190 3.08 21.41 11.41
CA ASP A 190 4.44 21.58 10.92
C ASP A 190 4.79 20.51 9.88
N LEU A 191 4.37 19.26 10.15
CA LEU A 191 4.56 18.13 9.23
C LEU A 191 3.79 18.33 7.93
N HIS A 192 2.53 18.76 8.03
CA HIS A 192 1.71 19.13 6.87
C HIS A 192 2.39 20.24 6.05
N ALA A 193 2.83 21.33 6.68
CA ALA A 193 3.49 22.44 5.99
C ALA A 193 4.82 22.01 5.32
N ARG A 194 5.55 21.08 5.93
CA ARG A 194 6.77 20.51 5.36
C ARG A 194 6.47 19.69 4.10
N ILE A 195 5.48 18.78 4.17
CA ILE A 195 5.09 17.95 3.02
C ILE A 195 4.51 18.83 1.90
N ALA A 196 3.65 19.79 2.22
CA ALA A 196 3.07 20.70 1.23
C ALA A 196 4.15 21.49 0.45
N ARG A 197 5.23 21.91 1.13
CA ARG A 197 6.38 22.56 0.45
C ARG A 197 7.11 21.59 -0.48
N TYR A 198 7.29 20.33 -0.07
CA TYR A 198 7.89 19.30 -0.92
C TYR A 198 7.04 19.07 -2.17
N LEU A 199 5.72 18.85 -2.02
CA LEU A 199 4.81 18.65 -3.16
C LEU A 199 4.82 19.84 -4.13
N ALA A 200 4.92 21.06 -3.61
CA ALA A 200 4.99 22.27 -4.45
C ALA A 200 6.33 22.38 -5.23
N SER A 201 7.37 21.67 -4.83
CA SER A 201 8.67 21.63 -5.53
C SER A 201 8.75 20.53 -6.59
N GLU A 202 7.86 19.53 -6.53
CA GLU A 202 7.81 18.42 -7.48
C GLU A 202 7.10 18.83 -8.78
N ALA A 203 7.65 18.41 -9.93
CA ALA A 203 7.07 18.72 -11.23
C ALA A 203 5.71 18.01 -11.45
N GLN A 204 5.56 16.82 -10.88
CA GLN A 204 4.35 16.00 -11.03
C GLN A 204 4.14 15.15 -9.77
N PRO A 205 3.78 15.75 -8.62
CA PRO A 205 3.61 15.03 -7.36
C PRO A 205 2.45 14.05 -7.46
N GLU A 206 2.63 12.84 -6.90
CA GLU A 206 1.57 11.82 -6.87
C GLU A 206 0.44 12.19 -5.88
N PHE A 207 0.75 12.91 -4.81
CA PHE A 207 -0.25 13.54 -3.96
C PHE A 207 -0.52 14.98 -4.43
N SER A 208 -1.80 15.32 -4.59
CA SER A 208 -2.26 16.68 -4.91
C SER A 208 -2.56 17.53 -3.68
N GLU A 209 -2.76 16.88 -2.52
CA GLU A 209 -3.21 17.53 -1.28
C GLU A 209 -2.86 16.64 -0.10
N ILE A 210 -2.61 17.23 1.08
CA ILE A 210 -2.40 16.52 2.35
C ILE A 210 -3.53 16.89 3.31
N ARG A 211 -4.01 15.92 4.09
CA ARG A 211 -5.04 16.10 5.11
C ARG A 211 -4.56 15.55 6.45
N ILE A 212 -4.83 16.31 7.50
CA ILE A 212 -4.62 15.90 8.89
C ILE A 212 -5.89 15.22 9.39
N LEU A 213 -5.75 14.04 9.99
CA LEU A 213 -6.83 13.25 10.57
C LEU A 213 -6.60 13.16 12.08
N ARG A 214 -7.57 13.59 12.88
CA ARG A 214 -7.45 13.66 14.35
C ARG A 214 -8.33 12.66 15.08
N GLY A 215 -9.25 12.00 14.39
CA GLY A 215 -10.16 11.03 15.00
C GLY A 215 -11.10 10.37 14.00
N ILE A 216 -11.94 9.49 14.51
CA ILE A 216 -12.89 8.68 13.72
C ILE A 216 -13.83 9.56 12.87
N ALA A 217 -14.17 10.76 13.32
CA ALA A 217 -15.02 11.68 12.58
C ALA A 217 -14.39 12.20 11.26
N ASP A 218 -13.07 12.07 11.11
CA ASP A 218 -12.35 12.46 9.89
C ASP A 218 -12.34 11.38 8.81
N ILE A 219 -12.84 10.16 9.12
CA ILE A 219 -12.95 9.08 8.15
C ILE A 219 -14.10 9.37 7.19
N ASP A 220 -13.82 9.32 5.89
CA ASP A 220 -14.83 9.56 4.86
C ASP A 220 -14.83 8.48 3.75
N ALA A 221 -15.79 8.61 2.82
CA ALA A 221 -16.02 7.63 1.75
C ALA A 221 -14.92 7.59 0.67
N ASP A 222 -14.14 8.67 0.53
CA ASP A 222 -13.03 8.76 -0.42
C ASP A 222 -11.78 8.01 0.08
N MET A 223 -11.85 7.45 1.31
CA MET A 223 -10.85 6.56 1.86
C MET A 223 -11.17 5.11 1.52
N PRO A 224 -10.23 4.32 0.96
CA PRO A 224 -10.45 2.90 0.71
C PRO A 224 -10.70 2.13 2.03
N ARG A 225 -11.39 0.99 1.91
CA ARG A 225 -11.84 0.23 3.09
C ARG A 225 -10.67 -0.14 4.01
N PHE A 226 -9.52 -0.57 3.48
CA PHE A 226 -8.36 -0.94 4.32
C PHE A 226 -7.86 0.22 5.19
N LEU A 227 -7.84 1.45 4.65
CA LEU A 227 -7.42 2.65 5.38
C LEU A 227 -8.41 2.96 6.51
N ARG A 228 -9.71 2.91 6.22
CA ARG A 228 -10.76 3.13 7.23
C ARG A 228 -10.70 2.10 8.36
N MET A 229 -10.47 0.83 8.02
CA MET A 229 -10.31 -0.25 9.01
C MET A 229 -9.08 -0.01 9.90
N TYR A 230 -7.94 0.36 9.30
CA TYR A 230 -6.73 0.66 10.06
C TYR A 230 -6.93 1.83 11.02
N LEU A 231 -7.44 2.96 10.53
CA LEU A 231 -7.66 4.16 11.32
C LEU A 231 -8.65 3.89 12.48
N ALA A 232 -9.74 3.19 12.21
CA ALA A 232 -10.70 2.81 13.26
C ALA A 232 -10.04 1.95 14.35
N ALA A 233 -9.22 0.97 13.98
CA ALA A 233 -8.51 0.12 14.93
C ALA A 233 -7.44 0.91 15.71
N ALA A 234 -6.68 1.78 15.03
CA ALA A 234 -5.65 2.59 15.67
C ALA A 234 -6.22 3.53 16.76
N TRP A 235 -7.36 4.15 16.47
CA TRP A 235 -8.00 5.04 17.47
C TRP A 235 -8.79 4.28 18.55
N ALA A 236 -9.35 3.11 18.25
CA ALA A 236 -9.96 2.26 19.28
C ALA A 236 -8.91 1.76 20.30
N GLY A 237 -7.70 1.41 19.82
CA GLY A 237 -6.58 1.02 20.67
C GLY A 237 -5.98 2.16 21.51
N ALA A 238 -6.06 3.41 21.03
CA ALA A 238 -5.61 4.58 21.79
C ALA A 238 -6.52 4.94 22.97
N GLY A 239 -7.78 4.45 22.98
CA GLY A 239 -8.73 4.60 24.09
C GLY A 239 -8.62 3.53 25.16
N GLY A 240 -7.85 2.47 24.93
CA GLY A 240 -7.54 1.42 25.90
C GLY A 240 -6.06 1.09 25.80
N ALA A 241 -5.28 1.43 26.83
CA ALA A 241 -3.91 0.99 26.91
C ALA A 241 -3.85 -0.51 26.63
N LEU A 242 -3.18 -0.90 25.55
CA LEU A 242 -2.83 -2.29 25.32
C LEU A 242 -1.84 -2.69 26.41
N SER A 243 -2.38 -3.28 27.48
CA SER A 243 -1.62 -4.02 28.49
C SER A 243 -1.19 -5.36 27.92
#